data_93a9b8a50cb7bfca2b792f4015b8147b
#
_entry.id   93a9b8a50cb7bfca2b792f4015b8147b
#
_cell.length_a   1.000
_cell.length_b   1.000
_cell.length_c   1.000
_cell.angle_alpha   90.00
_cell.angle_beta   90.00
_cell.angle_gamma   90.00
#
_symmetry.space_group_name_H-M   'P 1'
#
loop_
_entity.id
_entity.type
_entity.pdbx_description
1 polymer ?
#
loop_
_entity_poly.entity_id
_entity_poly.type
_entity_poly.pdbx_seq_one_letter_code
_entity_poly.pdbx_strand_id
1 'polypeptide(L)'
;APLEYRGPFKSIPTKIPGVHFSEQFKESAKIADKITICRSMSHGEAAHERGTHNMFTGYRPSPALAYPSIGSVVSHDFGSRANLPPYVCIPKVPNEFAGSGYLSSSYGPFGLGGDPAKGDFKVKDLTLPNGITEDRFNKRRSLLNTVDDHFRQMEKSDALSSMDNFYNDAYSLISSKEAREAFDMKKESDKTKERYGKNEAGQRMLLSRRLVESGVRFVSMTY
;
A
#
# COMPACT_ATOMS: atom_id res chain seq x y z
N ALA A 1 1.49 -15.88 32.05
CA ALA A 1 1.99 -17.15 31.50
C ALA A 1 3.08 -17.71 32.41
N PRO A 2 3.22 -19.05 32.53
CA PRO A 2 4.35 -19.69 33.20
C PRO A 2 5.70 -19.22 32.64
N LEU A 3 6.77 -19.30 33.43
CA LEU A 3 8.08 -18.75 33.04
C LEU A 3 8.61 -19.38 31.75
N GLU A 4 8.39 -20.66 31.58
CA GLU A 4 8.80 -21.46 30.42
C GLU A 4 8.17 -21.01 29.08
N TYR A 5 7.04 -20.29 29.15
CA TYR A 5 6.34 -19.77 27.98
C TYR A 5 6.51 -18.25 27.74
N ARG A 6 7.28 -17.56 28.60
CA ARG A 6 7.44 -16.09 28.50
C ARG A 6 8.48 -15.64 27.47
N GLY A 7 9.31 -16.57 27.00
CA GLY A 7 10.46 -16.22 26.17
C GLY A 7 11.58 -15.49 26.94
N PRO A 8 12.69 -15.16 26.25
CA PRO A 8 13.89 -14.58 26.87
C PRO A 8 13.80 -13.09 27.17
N PHE A 9 12.81 -12.37 26.64
CA PHE A 9 12.75 -10.91 26.72
C PHE A 9 12.07 -10.44 28.01
N LYS A 10 12.59 -9.34 28.56
CA LYS A 10 12.06 -8.71 29.77
C LYS A 10 10.90 -7.77 29.43
N SER A 11 10.12 -7.49 30.44
CA SER A 11 9.04 -6.50 30.41
C SER A 11 9.56 -5.15 30.87
N ILE A 12 9.21 -4.08 30.16
CA ILE A 12 9.51 -2.70 30.53
C ILE A 12 8.22 -1.90 30.74
N PRO A 13 8.19 -0.94 31.66
CA PRO A 13 7.05 -0.06 31.82
C PRO A 13 6.89 0.84 30.61
N THR A 14 5.64 1.24 30.35
CA THR A 14 5.32 2.23 29.33
C THR A 14 5.00 3.58 29.98
N LYS A 15 4.71 4.59 29.14
CA LYS A 15 4.23 5.89 29.61
C LYS A 15 2.85 5.81 30.29
N ILE A 16 2.10 4.73 30.08
CA ILE A 16 0.81 4.52 30.75
C ILE A 16 1.03 3.67 32.00
N PRO A 17 0.67 4.13 33.22
CA PRO A 17 0.80 3.37 34.45
C PRO A 17 0.12 2.00 34.35
N GLY A 18 0.82 0.93 34.77
CA GLY A 18 0.31 -0.44 34.77
C GLY A 18 0.35 -1.15 33.38
N VAL A 19 0.71 -0.44 32.31
CA VAL A 19 0.87 -1.02 30.97
C VAL A 19 2.35 -1.30 30.71
N HIS A 20 2.66 -2.54 30.30
CA HIS A 20 4.02 -2.99 30.05
C HIS A 20 4.16 -3.52 28.61
N PHE A 21 5.32 -3.27 27.99
CA PHE A 21 5.73 -3.81 26.70
C PHE A 21 6.96 -4.71 26.85
N SER A 22 7.26 -5.49 25.83
CA SER A 22 8.57 -6.13 25.74
C SER A 22 9.68 -5.10 25.59
N GLU A 23 10.85 -5.37 26.17
CA GLU A 23 12.05 -4.52 26.06
C GLU A 23 12.49 -4.24 24.60
N GLN A 24 12.02 -5.04 23.65
CA GLN A 24 12.22 -4.83 22.22
C GLN A 24 11.49 -3.56 21.70
N PHE A 25 10.43 -3.14 22.40
CA PHE A 25 9.58 -2.01 22.00
C PHE A 25 9.84 -0.74 22.81
N LYS A 26 11.12 -0.43 23.10
CA LYS A 26 11.52 0.73 23.91
C LYS A 26 10.94 2.05 23.42
N GLU A 27 11.00 2.30 22.12
CA GLU A 27 10.50 3.55 21.53
C GLU A 27 8.96 3.59 21.53
N SER A 28 8.31 2.46 21.26
CA SER A 28 6.84 2.37 21.36
C SER A 28 6.35 2.55 22.78
N ALA A 29 7.10 2.09 23.79
CA ALA A 29 6.76 2.29 25.19
C ALA A 29 6.71 3.78 25.60
N LYS A 30 7.57 4.61 24.99
CA LYS A 30 7.61 6.08 25.22
C LYS A 30 6.38 6.81 24.66
N ILE A 31 5.72 6.26 23.67
CA ILE A 31 4.56 6.85 22.99
C ILE A 31 3.28 6.04 23.20
N ALA A 32 3.24 5.16 24.20
CA ALA A 32 2.10 4.28 24.46
C ALA A 32 0.80 5.07 24.69
N ASP A 33 0.89 6.30 25.20
CA ASP A 33 -0.23 7.23 25.37
C ASP A 33 -0.83 7.77 24.06
N LYS A 34 -0.16 7.55 22.92
CA LYS A 34 -0.58 7.99 21.59
C LYS A 34 -1.10 6.84 20.70
N ILE A 35 -1.12 5.63 21.22
CA ILE A 35 -1.52 4.43 20.48
C ILE A 35 -2.58 3.64 21.23
N THR A 36 -3.45 2.98 20.48
CA THR A 36 -4.44 2.05 21.04
C THR A 36 -3.93 0.62 20.90
N ILE A 37 -4.00 -0.15 21.99
CA ILE A 37 -3.52 -1.54 22.03
C ILE A 37 -4.72 -2.47 22.14
N CYS A 38 -5.00 -3.22 21.07
CA CYS A 38 -6.03 -4.24 21.07
C CYS A 38 -5.42 -5.59 21.48
N ARG A 39 -5.68 -6.01 22.73
CA ARG A 39 -5.15 -7.28 23.28
C ARG A 39 -6.08 -8.48 23.10
N SER A 40 -7.33 -8.22 22.72
CA SER A 40 -8.37 -9.24 22.59
C SER A 40 -8.60 -9.70 21.14
N MET A 41 -7.76 -9.25 20.20
CA MET A 41 -7.90 -9.66 18.82
C MET A 41 -7.65 -11.14 18.66
N SER A 42 -8.63 -11.87 18.13
CA SER A 42 -8.55 -13.30 17.86
C SER A 42 -9.40 -13.66 16.63
N HIS A 43 -9.08 -14.77 16.00
CA HIS A 43 -9.88 -15.36 14.94
C HIS A 43 -9.87 -16.89 15.05
N GLY A 44 -10.86 -17.54 14.47
CA GLY A 44 -11.03 -19.00 14.54
C GLY A 44 -10.30 -19.79 13.45
N GLU A 45 -9.39 -19.17 12.69
CA GLU A 45 -8.69 -19.82 11.59
C GLU A 45 -7.33 -20.34 12.05
N ALA A 46 -7.09 -21.65 11.86
CA ALA A 46 -5.83 -22.30 12.24
C ALA A 46 -4.79 -22.30 11.09
N ALA A 47 -5.26 -22.35 9.83
CA ALA A 47 -4.39 -22.34 8.67
C ALA A 47 -3.90 -20.92 8.35
N HIS A 48 -2.60 -20.78 8.03
CA HIS A 48 -1.98 -19.48 7.72
C HIS A 48 -2.69 -18.74 6.59
N GLU A 49 -3.05 -19.43 5.52
CA GLU A 49 -3.73 -18.85 4.36
C GLU A 49 -5.10 -18.26 4.75
N ARG A 50 -5.91 -19.04 5.47
CA ARG A 50 -7.21 -18.60 5.95
C ARG A 50 -7.11 -17.46 6.97
N GLY A 51 -6.11 -17.52 7.86
CA GLY A 51 -5.79 -16.41 8.79
C GLY A 51 -5.35 -15.16 8.06
N THR A 52 -4.53 -15.29 7.02
CA THR A 52 -4.12 -14.18 6.16
C THR A 52 -5.32 -13.53 5.47
N HIS A 53 -6.21 -14.33 4.87
CA HIS A 53 -7.46 -13.83 4.30
C HIS A 53 -8.27 -13.02 5.33
N ASN A 54 -8.44 -13.57 6.54
CA ASN A 54 -9.18 -12.90 7.61
C ASN A 54 -8.54 -11.55 7.98
N MET A 55 -7.20 -11.48 8.07
CA MET A 55 -6.49 -10.25 8.39
C MET A 55 -6.56 -9.19 7.27
N PHE A 56 -6.61 -9.60 6.00
CA PHE A 56 -6.73 -8.66 4.87
C PHE A 56 -8.16 -8.15 4.67
N THR A 57 -9.17 -8.98 4.91
CA THR A 57 -10.56 -8.71 4.55
C THR A 57 -11.48 -8.44 5.75
N GLY A 58 -11.11 -8.90 6.95
CA GLY A 58 -11.97 -8.91 8.13
C GLY A 58 -13.02 -10.03 8.14
N TYR A 59 -13.03 -10.87 7.10
CA TYR A 59 -14.01 -11.95 6.93
C TYR A 59 -13.35 -13.33 6.86
N ARG A 60 -14.09 -14.36 7.21
CA ARG A 60 -13.68 -15.74 6.94
C ARG A 60 -13.77 -16.02 5.44
N PRO A 61 -12.84 -16.84 4.88
CA PRO A 61 -12.94 -17.25 3.49
C PRO A 61 -14.30 -17.92 3.19
N SER A 62 -14.90 -17.54 2.07
CA SER A 62 -16.16 -18.13 1.57
C SER A 62 -15.97 -18.62 0.15
N PRO A 63 -16.43 -19.81 -0.21
CA PRO A 63 -16.38 -20.27 -1.60
C PRO A 63 -17.37 -19.53 -2.52
N ALA A 64 -18.36 -18.85 -1.94
CA ALA A 64 -19.40 -18.16 -2.69
C ALA A 64 -19.07 -16.70 -2.99
N LEU A 65 -18.13 -16.09 -2.25
CA LEU A 65 -17.87 -14.66 -2.36
C LEU A 65 -16.40 -14.34 -2.08
N ALA A 66 -15.75 -13.66 -3.02
CA ALA A 66 -14.43 -13.06 -2.81
C ALA A 66 -14.59 -11.70 -2.13
N TYR A 67 -14.15 -11.59 -0.89
CA TYR A 67 -14.21 -10.34 -0.13
C TYR A 67 -13.10 -9.38 -0.53
N PRO A 68 -13.38 -8.06 -0.63
CA PRO A 68 -12.34 -7.07 -0.86
C PRO A 68 -11.43 -6.93 0.36
N SER A 69 -10.18 -6.61 0.12
CA SER A 69 -9.26 -6.20 1.18
C SER A 69 -9.70 -4.87 1.81
N ILE A 70 -9.30 -4.65 3.07
CA ILE A 70 -9.51 -3.36 3.75
C ILE A 70 -8.96 -2.20 2.90
N GLY A 71 -7.79 -2.39 2.25
CA GLY A 71 -7.21 -1.38 1.36
C GLY A 71 -8.08 -1.07 0.15
N SER A 72 -8.73 -2.08 -0.43
CA SER A 72 -9.66 -1.90 -1.55
C SER A 72 -10.97 -1.22 -1.15
N VAL A 73 -11.47 -1.51 0.07
CA VAL A 73 -12.63 -0.77 0.63
C VAL A 73 -12.28 0.70 0.82
N VAL A 74 -11.10 1.00 1.39
CA VAL A 74 -10.62 2.39 1.55
C VAL A 74 -10.45 3.07 0.19
N SER A 75 -9.95 2.34 -0.82
CA SER A 75 -9.84 2.84 -2.19
C SER A 75 -11.20 3.20 -2.79
N HIS A 76 -12.21 2.34 -2.58
CA HIS A 76 -13.57 2.56 -3.05
C HIS A 76 -14.23 3.76 -2.38
N ASP A 77 -14.16 3.85 -1.05
CA ASP A 77 -14.94 4.84 -0.28
C ASP A 77 -14.30 6.24 -0.30
N PHE A 78 -12.97 6.32 -0.39
CA PHE A 78 -12.26 7.60 -0.29
C PHE A 78 -11.58 8.05 -1.59
N GLY A 79 -11.42 7.18 -2.56
CA GLY A 79 -10.80 7.49 -3.86
C GLY A 79 -9.37 8.02 -3.78
N SER A 80 -8.86 8.46 -4.92
CA SER A 80 -7.54 9.05 -5.09
C SER A 80 -7.43 10.43 -4.44
N ARG A 81 -6.24 10.79 -3.97
CA ARG A 81 -5.87 12.11 -3.48
C ARG A 81 -4.51 12.50 -4.06
N ALA A 82 -4.37 13.77 -4.48
CA ALA A 82 -3.12 14.30 -5.02
C ALA A 82 -2.56 13.50 -6.21
N ASN A 83 -3.42 12.93 -7.06
CA ASN A 83 -3.06 12.07 -8.20
C ASN A 83 -2.22 10.83 -7.80
N LEU A 84 -2.35 10.38 -6.56
CA LEU A 84 -1.71 9.17 -6.05
C LEU A 84 -2.71 8.02 -5.99
N PRO A 85 -2.26 6.77 -6.24
CA PRO A 85 -3.09 5.60 -6.03
C PRO A 85 -3.61 5.57 -4.58
N PRO A 86 -4.92 5.32 -4.37
CA PRO A 86 -5.48 5.33 -3.02
C PRO A 86 -5.00 4.15 -2.16
N TYR A 87 -4.62 3.04 -2.79
CA TYR A 87 -4.11 1.84 -2.14
C TYR A 87 -2.80 1.39 -2.76
N VAL A 88 -1.72 1.34 -1.99
CA VAL A 88 -0.38 0.95 -2.44
C VAL A 88 0.14 -0.26 -1.66
N CYS A 89 0.70 -1.23 -2.37
CA CYS A 89 1.40 -2.39 -1.79
C CYS A 89 2.91 -2.31 -2.02
N ILE A 90 3.69 -2.48 -0.94
CA ILE A 90 5.16 -2.40 -0.94
C ILE A 90 5.76 -3.74 -0.53
N PRO A 91 6.70 -4.29 -1.29
CA PRO A 91 7.24 -3.86 -2.58
C PRO A 91 6.37 -4.30 -3.76
N LYS A 92 5.45 -5.20 -3.56
CA LYS A 92 4.51 -5.77 -4.55
C LYS A 92 3.22 -6.19 -3.87
N VAL A 93 2.20 -6.50 -4.64
CA VAL A 93 0.97 -7.13 -4.14
C VAL A 93 1.34 -8.49 -3.51
N PRO A 94 1.06 -8.71 -2.21
CA PRO A 94 1.59 -9.86 -1.49
C PRO A 94 0.90 -11.19 -1.88
N ASN A 95 -0.41 -11.14 -2.09
CA ASN A 95 -1.24 -12.29 -2.44
C ASN A 95 -2.59 -11.82 -3.00
N GLU A 96 -3.42 -12.75 -3.43
CA GLU A 96 -4.75 -12.48 -3.98
C GLU A 96 -5.73 -11.82 -3.00
N PHE A 97 -5.56 -12.03 -1.69
CA PHE A 97 -6.43 -11.44 -0.65
C PHE A 97 -6.23 -9.94 -0.47
N ALA A 98 -5.17 -9.38 -1.01
CA ALA A 98 -4.97 -7.92 -1.08
C ALA A 98 -5.82 -7.25 -2.18
N GLY A 99 -6.52 -8.03 -2.99
CA GLY A 99 -7.30 -7.58 -4.14
C GLY A 99 -8.65 -6.93 -3.81
N SER A 100 -9.36 -6.56 -4.87
CA SER A 100 -10.65 -5.86 -4.82
C SER A 100 -11.85 -6.77 -4.51
N GLY A 101 -11.68 -8.09 -4.51
CA GLY A 101 -12.77 -9.03 -4.25
C GLY A 101 -13.95 -8.83 -5.20
N TYR A 102 -15.16 -8.64 -4.64
CA TYR A 102 -16.38 -8.37 -5.41
C TYR A 102 -16.52 -6.92 -5.89
N LEU A 103 -15.63 -6.02 -5.46
CA LEU A 103 -15.58 -4.66 -6.00
C LEU A 103 -14.92 -4.66 -7.38
N SER A 104 -15.12 -3.58 -8.14
CA SER A 104 -14.41 -3.41 -9.41
C SER A 104 -12.90 -3.49 -9.22
N SER A 105 -12.20 -4.08 -10.20
CA SER A 105 -10.74 -4.20 -10.18
C SER A 105 -10.01 -2.86 -10.10
N SER A 106 -10.66 -1.75 -10.50
CA SER A 106 -10.13 -0.39 -10.36
C SER A 106 -9.83 0.02 -8.92
N TYR A 107 -10.44 -0.63 -7.92
CA TYR A 107 -10.17 -0.38 -6.50
C TYR A 107 -9.07 -1.27 -5.92
N GLY A 108 -8.43 -2.08 -6.76
CA GLY A 108 -7.32 -2.95 -6.37
C GLY A 108 -6.04 -2.19 -5.99
N PRO A 109 -5.05 -2.89 -5.42
CA PRO A 109 -3.80 -2.29 -4.99
C PRO A 109 -2.88 -1.93 -6.15
N PHE A 110 -2.21 -0.80 -6.05
CA PHE A 110 -1.05 -0.46 -6.86
C PHE A 110 0.21 -1.10 -6.26
N GLY A 111 0.81 -2.06 -6.96
CA GLY A 111 2.08 -2.67 -6.56
C GLY A 111 3.27 -1.91 -7.12
N LEU A 112 4.27 -1.58 -6.29
CA LEU A 112 5.43 -0.78 -6.73
C LEU A 112 6.29 -1.46 -7.80
N GLY A 113 6.35 -2.80 -7.79
CA GLY A 113 7.21 -3.57 -8.69
C GLY A 113 8.70 -3.48 -8.41
N GLY A 114 9.10 -2.82 -7.30
CA GLY A 114 10.49 -2.69 -6.86
C GLY A 114 10.63 -2.48 -5.35
N ASP A 115 11.80 -2.79 -4.80
CA ASP A 115 12.09 -2.66 -3.37
C ASP A 115 12.84 -1.36 -3.09
N PRO A 116 12.30 -0.45 -2.23
CA PRO A 116 12.95 0.82 -1.89
C PRO A 116 14.29 0.68 -1.15
N ALA A 117 14.60 -0.51 -0.64
CA ALA A 117 15.91 -0.78 -0.04
C ALA A 117 17.04 -0.97 -1.06
N LYS A 118 16.71 -1.24 -2.33
CA LYS A 118 17.70 -1.43 -3.39
C LYS A 118 18.18 -0.08 -3.92
N GLY A 119 19.48 0.03 -4.18
CA GLY A 119 20.12 1.27 -4.63
C GLY A 119 19.64 1.77 -6.00
N ASP A 120 19.13 0.87 -6.83
CA ASP A 120 18.55 1.12 -8.16
C ASP A 120 17.03 1.27 -8.15
N PHE A 121 16.43 1.41 -6.96
CA PHE A 121 14.97 1.52 -6.81
C PHE A 121 14.38 2.57 -7.71
N LYS A 122 13.47 2.14 -8.54
CA LYS A 122 12.58 2.96 -9.35
C LYS A 122 11.21 2.31 -9.33
N VAL A 123 10.19 3.10 -9.15
CA VAL A 123 8.82 2.60 -9.36
C VAL A 123 8.65 2.36 -10.85
N LYS A 124 8.21 1.17 -11.19
CA LYS A 124 8.01 0.77 -12.57
C LYS A 124 6.99 1.72 -13.22
N ASP A 125 7.30 2.14 -14.44
CA ASP A 125 6.41 2.94 -15.28
C ASP A 125 6.05 4.35 -14.75
N LEU A 126 6.80 4.92 -13.77
CA LEU A 126 6.66 6.31 -13.33
C LEU A 126 7.44 7.32 -14.18
N THR A 127 8.20 6.86 -15.13
CA THR A 127 8.97 7.73 -16.04
C THR A 127 8.59 7.45 -17.47
N LEU A 128 8.51 8.52 -18.26
CA LEU A 128 8.32 8.35 -19.71
C LEU A 128 9.45 7.49 -20.29
N PRO A 129 9.14 6.58 -21.24
CA PRO A 129 10.15 5.82 -21.95
C PRO A 129 11.16 6.72 -22.62
N ASN A 130 12.40 6.26 -22.74
CA ASN A 130 13.46 7.00 -23.43
C ASN A 130 13.01 7.43 -24.84
N GLY A 131 13.21 8.70 -25.16
CA GLY A 131 12.84 9.28 -26.47
C GLY A 131 11.35 9.67 -26.60
N ILE A 132 10.56 9.57 -25.55
CA ILE A 132 9.18 10.08 -25.50
C ILE A 132 9.16 11.39 -24.70
N THR A 133 8.81 12.49 -25.37
CA THR A 133 8.56 13.78 -24.73
C THR A 133 7.14 13.83 -24.16
N GLU A 134 6.89 14.72 -23.18
CA GLU A 134 5.54 14.93 -22.63
C GLU A 134 4.53 15.32 -23.72
N ASP A 135 4.91 16.14 -24.68
CA ASP A 135 4.05 16.53 -25.80
C ASP A 135 3.66 15.31 -26.66
N ARG A 136 4.63 14.46 -27.01
CA ARG A 136 4.37 13.23 -27.77
C ARG A 136 3.51 12.24 -26.99
N PHE A 137 3.70 12.17 -25.69
CA PHE A 137 2.91 11.35 -24.79
C PHE A 137 1.45 11.83 -24.71
N ASN A 138 1.24 13.14 -24.53
CA ASN A 138 -0.09 13.76 -24.49
C ASN A 138 -0.84 13.62 -25.82
N LYS A 139 -0.15 13.78 -26.94
CA LYS A 139 -0.74 13.56 -28.28
C LYS A 139 -1.20 12.11 -28.48
N ARG A 140 -0.40 11.13 -28.03
CA ARG A 140 -0.79 9.70 -28.07
C ARG A 140 -2.01 9.43 -27.19
N ARG A 141 -2.06 10.03 -26.00
CA ARG A 141 -3.21 9.91 -25.09
C ARG A 141 -4.48 10.49 -25.73
N SER A 142 -4.39 11.68 -26.30
CA SER A 142 -5.53 12.30 -27.00
C SER A 142 -6.04 11.43 -28.15
N LEU A 143 -5.14 10.87 -28.95
CA LEU A 143 -5.52 9.98 -30.05
C LEU A 143 -6.18 8.69 -29.53
N LEU A 144 -5.61 8.07 -28.48
CA LEU A 144 -6.20 6.88 -27.86
C LEU A 144 -7.61 7.16 -27.36
N ASN A 145 -7.81 8.25 -26.60
CA ASN A 145 -9.13 8.64 -26.10
C ASN A 145 -10.15 8.83 -27.24
N THR A 146 -9.74 9.40 -28.37
CA THR A 146 -10.65 9.57 -29.52
C THR A 146 -11.08 8.22 -30.11
N VAL A 147 -10.17 7.25 -30.18
CA VAL A 147 -10.48 5.89 -30.65
C VAL A 147 -11.35 5.16 -29.65
N ASP A 148 -11.00 5.23 -28.36
CA ASP A 148 -11.72 4.54 -27.28
C ASP A 148 -13.13 5.09 -27.10
N ASP A 149 -13.35 6.40 -27.25
CA ASP A 149 -14.70 7.01 -27.18
C ASP A 149 -15.63 6.46 -28.24
N HIS A 150 -15.10 6.12 -29.41
CA HIS A 150 -15.87 5.46 -30.46
C HIS A 150 -16.30 4.04 -30.06
N PHE A 151 -15.40 3.26 -29.47
CA PHE A 151 -15.70 1.89 -29.03
C PHE A 151 -16.56 1.83 -27.77
N ARG A 152 -16.39 2.77 -26.82
CA ARG A 152 -17.20 2.86 -25.58
C ARG A 152 -18.70 3.06 -25.85
N GLN A 153 -19.06 3.67 -26.97
CA GLN A 153 -20.46 3.80 -27.37
C GLN A 153 -21.08 2.46 -27.77
N MET A 154 -20.25 1.49 -28.14
CA MET A 154 -20.67 0.18 -28.63
C MET A 154 -20.67 -0.91 -27.56
N GLU A 155 -19.84 -0.80 -26.54
CA GLU A 155 -19.70 -1.84 -25.51
C GLU A 155 -19.48 -1.25 -24.11
N LYS A 156 -20.40 -1.58 -23.18
CA LYS A 156 -20.33 -1.19 -21.76
C LYS A 156 -20.05 -2.41 -20.91
N SER A 157 -18.80 -2.60 -20.50
CA SER A 157 -18.43 -3.64 -19.54
C SER A 157 -17.62 -3.07 -18.37
N ASP A 158 -17.71 -3.68 -17.19
CA ASP A 158 -16.91 -3.28 -16.02
C ASP A 158 -15.41 -3.43 -16.30
N ALA A 159 -15.02 -4.45 -17.05
CA ALA A 159 -13.63 -4.68 -17.45
C ALA A 159 -13.05 -3.51 -18.27
N LEU A 160 -13.82 -2.99 -19.23
CA LEU A 160 -13.40 -1.84 -20.04
C LEU A 160 -13.33 -0.56 -19.21
N SER A 161 -14.34 -0.29 -18.39
CA SER A 161 -14.36 0.88 -17.48
C SER A 161 -13.19 0.85 -16.50
N SER A 162 -12.86 -0.33 -15.96
CA SER A 162 -11.73 -0.51 -15.06
C SER A 162 -10.40 -0.27 -15.78
N MET A 163 -10.25 -0.73 -17.01
CA MET A 163 -9.06 -0.53 -17.83
C MET A 163 -8.82 0.96 -18.10
N ASP A 164 -9.89 1.70 -18.43
CA ASP A 164 -9.84 3.15 -18.60
C ASP A 164 -9.38 3.88 -17.34
N ASN A 165 -9.91 3.49 -16.18
CA ASN A 165 -9.50 4.05 -14.89
C ASN A 165 -8.01 3.77 -14.63
N PHE A 166 -7.53 2.55 -14.87
CA PHE A 166 -6.11 2.22 -14.74
C PHE A 166 -5.21 3.07 -15.65
N TYR A 167 -5.61 3.27 -16.91
CA TYR A 167 -4.86 4.14 -17.82
C TYR A 167 -4.85 5.60 -17.34
N ASN A 168 -6.00 6.13 -16.92
CA ASN A 168 -6.10 7.49 -16.44
C ASN A 168 -5.29 7.71 -15.15
N ASP A 169 -5.33 6.77 -14.22
CA ASP A 169 -4.54 6.81 -12.99
C ASP A 169 -3.04 6.72 -13.27
N ALA A 170 -2.63 5.82 -14.18
CA ALA A 170 -1.25 5.70 -14.60
C ALA A 170 -0.75 7.00 -15.28
N TYR A 171 -1.56 7.60 -16.16
CA TYR A 171 -1.22 8.87 -16.80
C TYR A 171 -1.13 10.01 -15.79
N SER A 172 -2.05 10.09 -14.85
CA SER A 172 -2.05 11.10 -13.80
C SER A 172 -0.80 10.97 -12.91
N LEU A 173 -0.44 9.74 -12.57
CA LEU A 173 0.75 9.43 -11.78
C LEU A 173 2.05 9.81 -12.50
N ILE A 174 2.18 9.49 -13.79
CA ILE A 174 3.36 9.81 -14.61
C ILE A 174 3.51 11.31 -14.80
N SER A 175 2.40 12.03 -15.01
CA SER A 175 2.41 13.49 -15.27
C SER A 175 2.50 14.33 -14.01
N SER A 176 2.11 13.81 -12.84
CA SER A 176 2.19 14.57 -11.58
C SER A 176 3.62 14.61 -11.04
N LYS A 177 4.14 15.82 -10.87
CA LYS A 177 5.43 16.05 -10.21
C LYS A 177 5.37 15.63 -8.75
N GLU A 178 4.29 15.95 -8.06
CA GLU A 178 4.06 15.64 -6.65
C GLU A 178 4.02 14.12 -6.42
N ALA A 179 3.37 13.39 -7.33
CA ALA A 179 3.33 11.94 -7.28
C ALA A 179 4.74 11.33 -7.45
N ARG A 180 5.50 11.77 -8.47
CA ARG A 180 6.88 11.30 -8.65
C ARG A 180 7.76 11.60 -7.44
N GLU A 181 7.59 12.77 -6.83
CA GLU A 181 8.33 13.19 -5.64
C GLU A 181 7.99 12.36 -4.40
N ALA A 182 6.76 11.90 -4.27
CA ALA A 182 6.34 11.02 -3.17
C ALA A 182 7.13 9.69 -3.14
N PHE A 183 7.41 9.14 -4.31
CA PHE A 183 8.18 7.89 -4.45
C PHE A 183 9.70 8.09 -4.44
N ASP A 184 10.20 9.33 -4.50
CA ASP A 184 11.64 9.59 -4.59
C ASP A 184 12.33 9.51 -3.22
N MET A 185 12.91 8.35 -2.94
CA MET A 185 13.69 8.10 -1.72
C MET A 185 14.98 8.92 -1.62
N LYS A 186 15.44 9.55 -2.72
CA LYS A 186 16.66 10.39 -2.69
C LYS A 186 16.42 11.71 -1.96
N LYS A 187 15.17 12.13 -1.82
CA LYS A 187 14.80 13.32 -1.06
C LYS A 187 14.93 13.16 0.46
N GLU A 188 15.03 11.93 0.96
CA GLU A 188 15.26 11.67 2.37
C GLU A 188 16.72 11.78 2.74
N SER A 189 17.00 12.42 3.88
CA SER A 189 18.37 12.54 4.41
C SER A 189 18.93 11.17 4.81
N ASP A 190 20.24 11.01 4.72
CA ASP A 190 20.91 9.78 5.17
C ASP A 190 20.65 9.50 6.65
N LYS A 191 20.60 10.56 7.48
CA LYS A 191 20.24 10.46 8.91
C LYS A 191 18.84 9.86 9.10
N THR A 192 17.87 10.25 8.27
CA THR A 192 16.52 9.68 8.32
C THR A 192 16.51 8.22 7.89
N LYS A 193 17.21 7.90 6.79
CA LYS A 193 17.35 6.52 6.31
C LYS A 193 18.01 5.60 7.34
N GLU A 194 19.03 6.08 8.04
CA GLU A 194 19.70 5.36 9.13
C GLU A 194 18.78 5.14 10.32
N ARG A 195 17.99 6.16 10.70
CA ARG A 195 17.03 6.04 11.81
C ARG A 195 15.95 4.99 11.54
N TYR A 196 15.48 4.87 10.30
CA TYR A 196 14.54 3.82 9.91
C TYR A 196 15.21 2.46 9.75
N GLY A 197 16.52 2.43 9.51
CA GLY A 197 17.32 1.27 9.18
C GLY A 197 17.53 1.13 7.67
N LYS A 198 18.79 0.98 7.26
CA LYS A 198 19.18 0.74 5.83
C LYS A 198 18.99 -0.73 5.46
N ASN A 199 17.82 -1.28 5.76
CA ASN A 199 17.40 -2.64 5.43
C ASN A 199 16.00 -2.60 4.77
N GLU A 200 15.52 -3.75 4.30
CA GLU A 200 14.26 -3.84 3.58
C GLU A 200 13.09 -3.30 4.40
N ALA A 201 12.93 -3.76 5.65
CA ALA A 201 11.84 -3.32 6.51
C ALA A 201 11.87 -1.81 6.76
N GLY A 202 13.04 -1.26 7.13
CA GLY A 202 13.20 0.16 7.43
C GLY A 202 12.94 1.08 6.24
N GLN A 203 13.46 0.73 5.06
CA GLN A 203 13.26 1.55 3.85
C GLN A 203 11.83 1.44 3.31
N ARG A 204 11.18 0.28 3.43
CA ARG A 204 9.76 0.11 3.10
C ARG A 204 8.87 0.92 4.03
N MET A 205 9.15 0.94 5.35
CA MET A 205 8.45 1.79 6.32
C MET A 205 8.65 3.28 6.03
N LEU A 206 9.86 3.69 5.67
CA LEU A 206 10.17 5.08 5.32
C LEU A 206 9.38 5.52 4.08
N LEU A 207 9.32 4.68 3.05
CA LEU A 207 8.52 4.96 1.87
C LEU A 207 7.02 5.00 2.21
N SER A 208 6.52 4.08 3.06
CA SER A 208 5.13 4.08 3.51
C SER A 208 4.75 5.40 4.17
N ARG A 209 5.60 5.94 5.06
CA ARG A 209 5.41 7.26 5.67
C ARG A 209 5.30 8.35 4.61
N ARG A 210 6.26 8.42 3.67
CA ARG A 210 6.26 9.42 2.61
C ARG A 210 4.98 9.41 1.78
N LEU A 211 4.53 8.22 1.39
CA LEU A 211 3.31 8.05 0.61
C LEU A 211 2.06 8.54 1.37
N VAL A 212 1.95 8.22 2.65
CA VAL A 212 0.83 8.71 3.49
C VAL A 212 0.90 10.22 3.66
N GLU A 213 2.07 10.80 3.93
CA GLU A 213 2.29 12.26 4.00
C GLU A 213 1.91 12.95 2.68
N SER A 214 2.13 12.30 1.55
CA SER A 214 1.78 12.81 0.21
C SER A 214 0.30 12.60 -0.17
N GLY A 215 -0.46 11.80 0.59
CA GLY A 215 -1.90 11.65 0.41
C GLY A 215 -2.40 10.25 0.05
N VAL A 216 -1.54 9.24 -0.04
CA VAL A 216 -1.98 7.84 -0.19
C VAL A 216 -2.85 7.46 1.01
N ARG A 217 -4.02 6.88 0.74
CA ARG A 217 -5.02 6.57 1.77
C ARG A 217 -4.67 5.33 2.58
N PHE A 218 -4.15 4.31 1.90
CA PHE A 218 -3.82 3.02 2.53
C PHE A 218 -2.54 2.46 1.94
N VAL A 219 -1.63 2.03 2.80
CA VAL A 219 -0.38 1.37 2.40
C VAL A 219 -0.29 0.02 3.11
N SER A 220 -0.14 -1.04 2.33
CA SER A 220 0.18 -2.37 2.83
C SER A 220 1.65 -2.69 2.54
N MET A 221 2.34 -3.25 3.53
CA MET A 221 3.77 -3.53 3.43
C MET A 221 4.05 -4.96 3.89
N THR A 222 4.89 -5.66 3.15
CA THR A 222 5.47 -6.95 3.55
C THR A 222 6.96 -6.82 3.83
N TYR A 223 7.48 -7.64 4.74
CA TYR A 223 8.90 -7.71 5.09
C TYR A 223 9.31 -9.16 5.39
#